data_f615a810df5f0cf370f9a4314574a5fb
#
_entry.id   f615a810df5f0cf370f9a4314574a5fb
#
_cell.length_a   1.000
_cell.length_b   1.000
_cell.length_c   1.000
_cell.angle_alpha   90.00
_cell.angle_beta   90.00
_cell.angle_gamma   90.00
#
_symmetry.space_group_name_H-M   'P 1'
#
loop_
_entity.id
_entity.type
_entity.pdbx_description
1 polymer ?
#
loop_
_entity_poly.entity_id
_entity_poly.type
_entity_poly.pdbx_seq_one_letter_code
_entity_poly.pdbx_strand_id
1 'polypeptide(L)'
;DAYGLPAEQYAIQTGQHPEVTTKKNIARYREQMDKIGFSYDWSREIRTCDPEYYKWTQWAFIQMFNSYYCNDEKQARPISELVAAFEQVGTEGLNVACSEELHFTADEWKAKSEKEKQEILLNYRIAYRGETMVNWCAALGTVLANDEVVNGVSERGGYPVEQKIMRQWCLRVSAYA
;
A
#
# COMPACT_ATOMS: atom_id res chain seq x y z
N ASP A 1 -11.22 8.33 -9.80
CA ASP A 1 -10.73 7.00 -9.49
C ASP A 1 -11.23 6.00 -10.52
N ALA A 2 -10.34 5.17 -11.07
CA ALA A 2 -10.66 4.20 -12.10
C ALA A 2 -10.30 2.75 -11.66
N TYR A 3 -10.01 2.55 -10.40
CA TYR A 3 -9.89 1.25 -9.73
C TYR A 3 -11.10 0.99 -8.86
N GLY A 4 -11.36 -0.27 -8.56
CA GLY A 4 -12.33 -0.61 -7.54
C GLY A 4 -12.94 -1.99 -7.68
N LEU A 5 -13.46 -2.48 -6.55
CA LEU A 5 -14.13 -3.77 -6.41
C LEU A 5 -15.29 -3.97 -7.43
N PRO A 6 -16.12 -2.96 -7.78
CA PRO A 6 -17.16 -3.15 -8.78
C PRO A 6 -16.65 -3.60 -10.14
N ALA A 7 -15.55 -3.02 -10.64
CA ALA A 7 -14.98 -3.40 -11.91
C ALA A 7 -14.35 -4.81 -11.87
N GLU A 8 -13.72 -5.17 -10.76
CA GLU A 8 -13.13 -6.49 -10.53
C GLU A 8 -14.22 -7.57 -10.46
N GLN A 9 -15.29 -7.36 -9.70
CA GLN A 9 -16.39 -8.31 -9.58
C GLN A 9 -17.13 -8.49 -10.91
N TYR A 10 -17.32 -7.42 -11.68
CA TYR A 10 -17.90 -7.52 -13.01
C TYR A 10 -17.00 -8.32 -13.97
N ALA A 11 -15.68 -8.15 -13.86
CA ALA A 11 -14.73 -8.93 -14.63
C ALA A 11 -14.80 -10.43 -14.32
N ILE A 12 -14.91 -10.79 -13.03
CA ILE A 12 -15.07 -12.19 -12.58
C ILE A 12 -16.37 -12.77 -13.13
N GLN A 13 -17.50 -12.03 -13.05
CA GLN A 13 -18.80 -12.50 -13.51
C GLN A 13 -18.89 -12.67 -15.03
N THR A 14 -18.22 -11.81 -15.80
CA THR A 14 -18.37 -11.76 -17.25
C THR A 14 -17.20 -12.32 -18.03
N GLY A 15 -16.08 -12.61 -17.36
CA GLY A 15 -14.82 -12.99 -18.02
C GLY A 15 -14.17 -11.85 -18.82
N GLN A 16 -14.63 -10.61 -18.65
CA GLN A 16 -14.12 -9.44 -19.37
C GLN A 16 -13.07 -8.71 -18.54
N HIS A 17 -11.95 -8.34 -19.15
CA HIS A 17 -10.90 -7.59 -18.47
C HIS A 17 -11.42 -6.25 -17.91
N PRO A 18 -11.09 -5.88 -16.65
CA PRO A 18 -11.60 -4.66 -16.01
C PRO A 18 -11.38 -3.38 -16.81
N GLU A 19 -10.24 -3.27 -17.49
CA GLU A 19 -9.89 -2.12 -18.34
C GLU A 19 -10.94 -1.83 -19.42
N VAL A 20 -11.44 -2.88 -20.08
CA VAL A 20 -12.43 -2.75 -21.17
C VAL A 20 -13.71 -2.11 -20.64
N THR A 21 -14.23 -2.64 -19.54
CA THR A 21 -15.44 -2.11 -18.88
C THR A 21 -15.22 -0.70 -18.37
N THR A 22 -14.10 -0.43 -17.71
CA THR A 22 -13.76 0.88 -17.17
C THR A 22 -13.69 1.94 -18.29
N LYS A 23 -13.00 1.68 -19.38
CA LYS A 23 -12.92 2.59 -20.52
C LYS A 23 -14.29 2.88 -21.14
N LYS A 24 -15.13 1.84 -21.29
CA LYS A 24 -16.50 1.99 -21.80
C LYS A 24 -17.35 2.86 -20.89
N ASN A 25 -17.26 2.65 -19.59
CA ASN A 25 -18.02 3.42 -18.60
C ASN A 25 -17.56 4.88 -18.55
N ILE A 26 -16.25 5.15 -18.60
CA ILE A 26 -15.71 6.52 -18.66
C ILE A 26 -16.25 7.25 -19.90
N ALA A 27 -16.22 6.61 -21.08
CA ALA A 27 -16.77 7.20 -22.30
C ALA A 27 -18.27 7.52 -22.15
N ARG A 28 -19.02 6.63 -21.48
CA ARG A 28 -20.45 6.83 -21.24
C ARG A 28 -20.72 7.98 -20.26
N TYR A 29 -19.92 8.11 -19.19
CA TYR A 29 -20.02 9.24 -18.27
C TYR A 29 -19.75 10.57 -18.97
N ARG A 30 -18.74 10.66 -19.81
CA ARG A 30 -18.46 11.88 -20.59
C ARG A 30 -19.64 12.27 -21.48
N GLU A 31 -20.17 11.32 -22.23
CA GLU A 31 -21.38 11.54 -23.06
C GLU A 31 -22.56 12.08 -22.24
N GLN A 32 -22.78 11.52 -21.05
CA GLN A 32 -23.87 11.95 -20.18
C GLN A 32 -23.64 13.36 -19.62
N MET A 33 -22.40 13.67 -19.19
CA MET A 33 -22.05 15.00 -18.68
C MET A 33 -22.15 16.08 -19.77
N ASP A 34 -21.75 15.75 -21.01
CA ASP A 34 -21.89 16.65 -22.15
C ASP A 34 -23.39 16.94 -22.46
N LYS A 35 -24.27 15.94 -22.32
CA LYS A 35 -25.72 16.12 -22.50
C LYS A 35 -26.36 17.00 -21.43
N ILE A 36 -25.82 17.00 -20.21
CA ILE A 36 -26.26 17.91 -19.14
C ILE A 36 -25.76 19.33 -19.37
N GLY A 37 -24.76 19.53 -20.23
CA GLY A 37 -24.22 20.83 -20.60
C GLY A 37 -23.08 21.32 -19.70
N PHE A 38 -22.37 20.43 -19.03
CA PHE A 38 -21.17 20.79 -18.28
C PHE A 38 -20.03 21.21 -19.22
N SER A 39 -19.32 22.28 -18.84
CA SER A 39 -18.20 22.85 -19.59
C SER A 39 -16.86 22.26 -19.14
N TYR A 40 -16.69 20.93 -19.23
CA TYR A 40 -15.44 20.29 -18.89
C TYR A 40 -14.45 20.33 -20.07
N ASP A 41 -13.20 20.62 -19.75
CA ASP A 41 -12.08 20.41 -20.68
C ASP A 41 -11.57 18.96 -20.56
N TRP A 42 -12.06 18.08 -21.40
CA TRP A 42 -11.70 16.67 -21.42
C TRP A 42 -10.23 16.39 -21.76
N SER A 43 -9.50 17.36 -22.30
CA SER A 43 -8.05 17.22 -22.51
C SER A 43 -7.27 17.15 -21.20
N ARG A 44 -7.89 17.60 -20.08
CA ARG A 44 -7.34 17.56 -18.73
C ARG A 44 -7.88 16.40 -17.88
N GLU A 45 -8.58 15.47 -18.48
CA GLU A 45 -9.06 14.27 -17.80
C GLU A 45 -7.89 13.45 -17.26
N ILE A 46 -8.00 13.00 -16.02
CA ILE A 46 -7.04 12.14 -15.34
C ILE A 46 -7.73 10.82 -14.99
N ARG A 47 -7.05 9.70 -15.25
CA ARG A 47 -7.48 8.36 -14.85
C ARG A 47 -6.41 7.73 -13.96
N THR A 48 -6.79 7.32 -12.77
CA THR A 48 -5.84 6.75 -11.80
C THR A 48 -5.26 5.41 -12.26
N CYS A 49 -5.90 4.72 -13.20
CA CYS A 49 -5.43 3.46 -13.79
C CYS A 49 -4.47 3.63 -14.97
N ASP A 50 -4.23 4.85 -15.44
CA ASP A 50 -3.30 5.07 -16.54
C ASP A 50 -1.85 5.00 -16.01
N PRO A 51 -0.92 4.31 -16.72
CA PRO A 51 0.49 4.20 -16.31
C PRO A 51 1.16 5.54 -16.07
N GLU A 52 0.84 6.55 -16.87
CA GLU A 52 1.36 7.92 -16.73
C GLU A 52 0.95 8.58 -15.42
N TYR A 53 -0.18 8.15 -14.84
CA TYR A 53 -0.63 8.61 -13.54
C TYR A 53 -0.03 7.77 -12.40
N TYR A 54 -0.25 6.45 -12.38
CA TYR A 54 0.12 5.62 -11.25
C TYR A 54 1.63 5.43 -11.07
N LYS A 55 2.45 5.70 -12.09
CA LYS A 55 3.92 5.69 -11.93
C LYS A 55 4.40 6.58 -10.78
N TRP A 56 3.71 7.69 -10.52
CA TRP A 56 4.06 8.59 -9.42
C TRP A 56 3.70 8.01 -8.05
N THR A 57 2.60 7.27 -7.95
CA THR A 57 2.24 6.51 -6.74
C THR A 57 3.28 5.42 -6.48
N GLN A 58 3.71 4.71 -7.52
CA GLN A 58 4.77 3.71 -7.41
C GLN A 58 6.11 4.34 -7.02
N TRP A 59 6.46 5.48 -7.61
CA TRP A 59 7.66 6.22 -7.25
C TRP A 59 7.64 6.65 -5.78
N ALA A 60 6.55 7.22 -5.30
CA ALA A 60 6.39 7.61 -3.90
C ALA A 60 6.54 6.42 -2.95
N PHE A 61 5.94 5.26 -3.31
CA PHE A 61 6.10 4.03 -2.54
C PHE A 61 7.57 3.59 -2.47
N ILE A 62 8.31 3.65 -3.58
CA ILE A 62 9.73 3.31 -3.63
C ILE A 62 10.54 4.24 -2.72
N GLN A 63 10.22 5.56 -2.69
CA GLN A 63 10.89 6.47 -1.78
C GLN A 63 10.65 6.08 -0.31
N MET A 64 9.41 5.78 0.06
CA MET A 64 9.07 5.32 1.41
C MET A 64 9.72 3.98 1.76
N PHE A 65 9.80 3.06 0.80
CA PHE A 65 10.48 1.78 0.99
C PHE A 65 12.00 1.94 1.20
N ASN A 66 12.62 2.92 0.55
CA ASN A 66 14.04 3.22 0.68
C ASN A 66 14.36 4.20 1.81
N SER A 67 13.43 4.43 2.72
CA SER A 67 13.58 5.36 3.84
C SER A 67 13.22 4.70 5.18
N TYR A 68 13.83 5.20 6.24
CA TYR A 68 13.44 4.99 7.63
C TYR A 68 13.08 6.32 8.28
N TYR A 69 12.44 6.31 9.43
CA TYR A 69 12.12 7.53 10.20
C TYR A 69 13.05 7.67 11.40
N CYS A 70 13.79 8.79 11.44
CA CYS A 70 14.64 9.17 12.56
C CYS A 70 13.81 9.97 13.58
N ASN A 71 13.67 9.45 14.80
CA ASN A 71 12.87 10.09 15.84
C ASN A 71 13.53 11.37 16.37
N ASP A 72 14.87 11.40 16.43
CA ASP A 72 15.62 12.56 16.94
C ASP A 72 15.48 13.76 16.00
N GLU A 73 15.57 13.52 14.71
CA GLU A 73 15.46 14.56 13.68
C GLU A 73 14.01 14.80 13.24
N LYS A 74 13.07 13.93 13.64
CA LYS A 74 11.64 13.97 13.27
C LYS A 74 11.42 14.00 11.75
N GLN A 75 12.18 13.21 11.00
CA GLN A 75 12.09 13.17 9.55
C GLN A 75 12.50 11.81 8.97
N ALA A 76 12.09 11.59 7.71
CA ALA A 76 12.55 10.45 6.94
C ALA A 76 14.01 10.64 6.47
N ARG A 77 14.79 9.55 6.54
CA ARG A 77 16.19 9.49 6.08
C ARG A 77 16.37 8.28 5.15
N PRO A 78 17.35 8.31 4.23
CA PRO A 78 17.65 7.17 3.38
C PRO A 78 18.02 5.91 4.17
N ILE A 79 17.46 4.77 3.83
CA ILE A 79 17.73 3.49 4.50
C ILE A 79 19.21 3.11 4.49
N SER A 80 19.98 3.59 3.50
CA SER A 80 21.44 3.38 3.42
C SER A 80 22.21 3.99 4.59
N GLU A 81 21.71 5.07 5.18
CA GLU A 81 22.33 5.68 6.36
C GLU A 81 22.15 4.78 7.59
N LEU A 82 20.98 4.16 7.72
CA LEU A 82 20.74 3.19 8.78
C LEU A 82 21.60 1.93 8.61
N VAL A 83 21.77 1.47 7.38
CA VAL A 83 22.70 0.35 7.08
C VAL A 83 24.13 0.70 7.52
N ALA A 84 24.60 1.90 7.17
CA ALA A 84 25.94 2.37 7.58
C ALA A 84 26.08 2.47 9.11
N ALA A 85 25.03 2.88 9.82
CA ALA A 85 25.01 2.89 11.29
C ALA A 85 25.08 1.46 11.86
N PHE A 86 24.30 0.52 11.31
CA PHE A 86 24.34 -0.89 11.72
C PHE A 86 25.73 -1.53 11.51
N GLU A 87 26.45 -1.13 10.47
CA GLU A 87 27.83 -1.60 10.21
C GLU A 87 28.84 -1.06 11.22
N GLN A 88 28.57 0.07 11.84
CA GLN A 88 29.47 0.74 12.78
C GLN A 88 29.18 0.41 14.25
N VAL A 89 27.91 0.51 14.65
CA VAL A 89 27.50 0.41 16.06
C VAL A 89 26.39 -0.64 16.31
N GLY A 90 25.89 -1.30 15.28
CA GLY A 90 24.71 -2.14 15.42
C GLY A 90 23.48 -1.29 15.69
N THR A 91 22.69 -1.68 16.69
CA THR A 91 21.49 -0.92 17.12
C THR A 91 21.75 0.01 18.30
N GLU A 92 22.97 0.09 18.80
CA GLU A 92 23.31 0.87 20.00
C GLU A 92 23.15 2.38 19.74
N GLY A 93 22.40 3.05 20.61
CA GLY A 93 22.21 4.50 20.57
C GLY A 93 21.33 5.00 19.42
N LEU A 94 20.69 4.13 18.65
CA LEU A 94 19.80 4.53 17.56
C LEU A 94 18.38 4.76 18.07
N ASN A 95 17.84 5.95 17.80
CA ASN A 95 16.45 6.30 18.10
C ASN A 95 15.67 6.43 16.77
N VAL A 96 15.13 5.31 16.32
CA VAL A 96 14.46 5.20 15.01
C VAL A 96 13.12 4.48 15.15
N ALA A 97 12.15 4.84 14.33
CA ALA A 97 10.86 4.17 14.33
C ALA A 97 11.00 2.74 13.79
N CYS A 98 10.49 1.77 14.53
CA CYS A 98 10.53 0.35 14.20
C CYS A 98 9.22 -0.34 14.54
N SER A 99 9.03 -1.56 14.04
CA SER A 99 7.89 -2.42 14.43
C SER A 99 8.17 -3.16 15.73
N GLU A 100 9.42 -3.60 15.91
CA GLU A 100 9.92 -4.32 17.08
C GLU A 100 11.29 -3.79 17.43
N GLU A 101 11.59 -3.68 18.73
CA GLU A 101 12.95 -3.34 19.16
C GLU A 101 13.88 -4.54 18.96
N LEU A 102 14.87 -4.37 18.13
CA LEU A 102 15.90 -5.35 17.87
C LEU A 102 17.23 -4.90 18.47
N HIS A 103 17.98 -5.84 19.03
CA HIS A 103 19.29 -5.60 19.60
C HIS A 103 20.32 -6.50 18.94
N PHE A 104 21.30 -5.91 18.28
CA PHE A 104 22.45 -6.59 17.69
C PHE A 104 23.64 -5.65 17.58
N THR A 105 24.83 -6.23 17.63
CA THR A 105 26.12 -5.54 17.45
C THR A 105 26.45 -5.38 15.96
N ALA A 106 27.45 -4.54 15.66
CA ALA A 106 27.96 -4.40 14.31
C ALA A 106 28.51 -5.71 13.72
N ASP A 107 29.15 -6.54 14.55
CA ASP A 107 29.69 -7.82 14.10
C ASP A 107 28.58 -8.83 13.81
N GLU A 108 27.54 -8.88 14.63
CA GLU A 108 26.35 -9.70 14.37
C GLU A 108 25.62 -9.26 13.09
N TRP A 109 25.53 -7.95 12.83
CA TRP A 109 24.98 -7.44 11.56
C TRP A 109 25.79 -7.91 10.36
N LYS A 110 27.14 -7.77 10.42
CA LYS A 110 28.05 -8.16 9.35
C LYS A 110 28.00 -9.67 9.06
N ALA A 111 27.79 -10.48 10.09
CA ALA A 111 27.70 -11.94 9.97
C ALA A 111 26.41 -12.44 9.30
N LYS A 112 25.37 -11.59 9.21
CA LYS A 112 24.10 -11.96 8.60
C LYS A 112 24.19 -12.07 7.08
N SER A 113 23.44 -13.00 6.52
CA SER A 113 23.21 -13.09 5.09
C SER A 113 22.45 -11.86 4.57
N GLU A 114 22.55 -11.59 3.28
CA GLU A 114 21.84 -10.48 2.66
C GLU A 114 20.30 -10.59 2.84
N LYS A 115 19.77 -11.80 2.79
CA LYS A 115 18.35 -12.05 3.04
C LYS A 115 17.94 -11.64 4.46
N GLU A 116 18.70 -12.05 5.47
CA GLU A 116 18.43 -11.69 6.87
C GLU A 116 18.53 -10.18 7.09
N LYS A 117 19.52 -9.53 6.48
CA LYS A 117 19.65 -8.06 6.51
C LYS A 117 18.40 -7.37 5.93
N GLN A 118 17.92 -7.83 4.79
CA GLN A 118 16.71 -7.26 4.18
C GLN A 118 15.45 -7.50 5.03
N GLU A 119 15.33 -8.66 5.69
CA GLU A 119 14.24 -8.94 6.63
C GLU A 119 14.30 -8.00 7.85
N ILE A 120 15.48 -7.76 8.41
CA ILE A 120 15.68 -6.80 9.50
C ILE A 120 15.33 -5.38 9.04
N LEU A 121 15.76 -4.97 7.85
CA LEU A 121 15.47 -3.62 7.33
C LEU A 121 13.98 -3.36 7.14
N LEU A 122 13.17 -4.38 6.85
CA LEU A 122 11.71 -4.24 6.82
C LEU A 122 11.13 -3.75 8.16
N ASN A 123 11.78 -4.08 9.28
CA ASN A 123 11.40 -3.62 10.60
C ASN A 123 11.51 -2.09 10.78
N TYR A 124 12.32 -1.42 9.97
CA TYR A 124 12.63 0.02 10.08
C TYR A 124 12.09 0.86 8.92
N ARG A 125 11.82 0.25 7.77
CA ARG A 125 11.35 0.97 6.59
C ARG A 125 10.01 1.67 6.84
N ILE A 126 9.79 2.82 6.20
CA ILE A 126 8.50 3.52 6.23
C ILE A 126 7.42 2.71 5.52
N ALA A 127 7.72 2.16 4.35
CA ALA A 127 6.87 1.17 3.70
C ALA A 127 7.44 -0.24 3.96
N TYR A 128 6.66 -1.12 4.57
CA TYR A 128 7.11 -2.44 5.01
C TYR A 128 6.01 -3.50 4.84
N ARG A 129 6.41 -4.76 4.88
CA ARG A 129 5.45 -5.88 4.92
C ARG A 129 5.24 -6.30 6.37
N GLY A 130 4.00 -6.15 6.82
CA GLY A 130 3.56 -6.57 8.15
C GLY A 130 2.46 -7.62 8.08
N GLU A 131 2.22 -8.29 9.19
CA GLU A 131 1.06 -9.14 9.40
C GLU A 131 -0.02 -8.33 10.10
N THR A 132 -1.17 -8.19 9.44
CA THR A 132 -2.29 -7.39 9.96
C THR A 132 -3.58 -8.19 9.93
N MET A 133 -4.45 -7.89 10.89
CA MET A 133 -5.82 -8.41 10.87
C MET A 133 -6.60 -7.70 9.77
N VAL A 134 -7.19 -8.46 8.86
CA VAL A 134 -7.98 -7.95 7.73
C VAL A 134 -9.35 -8.60 7.67
N ASN A 135 -10.30 -7.91 7.07
CA ASN A 135 -11.62 -8.44 6.78
C ASN A 135 -11.58 -9.21 5.46
N TRP A 136 -11.46 -10.52 5.53
CA TRP A 136 -11.40 -11.38 4.35
C TRP A 136 -12.78 -11.86 3.94
N CYS A 137 -13.12 -11.69 2.68
CA CYS A 137 -14.34 -12.22 2.08
C CYS A 137 -13.97 -13.28 1.03
N ALA A 138 -14.16 -14.56 1.35
CA ALA A 138 -13.79 -15.65 0.45
C ALA A 138 -14.63 -15.65 -0.84
N ALA A 139 -15.92 -15.31 -0.75
CA ALA A 139 -16.82 -15.26 -1.90
C ALA A 139 -16.46 -14.17 -2.91
N LEU A 140 -15.91 -13.04 -2.44
CA LEU A 140 -15.43 -11.95 -3.29
C LEU A 140 -13.95 -12.12 -3.65
N GLY A 141 -13.21 -13.00 -2.94
CA GLY A 141 -11.78 -13.25 -3.17
C GLY A 141 -10.88 -12.06 -2.81
N THR A 142 -11.30 -11.21 -1.88
CA THR A 142 -10.59 -9.98 -1.55
C THR A 142 -10.70 -9.57 -0.08
N VAL A 143 -9.83 -8.65 0.33
CA VAL A 143 -9.89 -7.95 1.61
C VAL A 143 -10.82 -6.75 1.47
N LEU A 144 -11.66 -6.54 2.48
CA LEU A 144 -12.63 -5.45 2.53
C LEU A 144 -12.20 -4.41 3.57
N ALA A 145 -12.44 -3.14 3.27
CA ALA A 145 -12.34 -2.06 4.23
C ALA A 145 -13.41 -2.20 5.33
N ASN A 146 -13.21 -1.57 6.47
CA ASN A 146 -14.18 -1.65 7.57
C ASN A 146 -15.57 -1.15 7.15
N ASP A 147 -15.63 -0.11 6.32
CA ASP A 147 -16.86 0.48 5.84
C ASP A 147 -17.63 -0.41 4.85
N GLU A 148 -16.95 -1.41 4.27
CA GLU A 148 -17.54 -2.40 3.36
C GLU A 148 -18.09 -3.64 4.08
N VAL A 149 -18.03 -3.66 5.41
CA VAL A 149 -18.52 -4.77 6.25
C VAL A 149 -19.65 -4.27 7.14
N VAL A 150 -20.85 -4.79 6.92
CA VAL A 150 -22.06 -4.45 7.68
C VAL A 150 -22.60 -5.71 8.35
N ASN A 151 -22.70 -5.70 9.69
CA ASN A 151 -23.21 -6.85 10.45
C ASN A 151 -22.51 -8.19 10.16
N GLY A 152 -21.19 -8.16 9.90
CA GLY A 152 -20.39 -9.35 9.64
C GLY A 152 -20.48 -9.90 8.21
N VAL A 153 -21.14 -9.18 7.32
CA VAL A 153 -21.23 -9.53 5.89
C VAL A 153 -20.74 -8.39 5.01
N SER A 154 -20.33 -8.71 3.78
CA SER A 154 -19.96 -7.70 2.79
C SER A 154 -21.18 -6.86 2.39
N GLU A 155 -21.03 -5.54 2.34
CA GLU A 155 -22.06 -4.63 1.82
C GLU A 155 -22.49 -5.06 0.41
N ARG A 156 -21.53 -5.44 -0.41
CA ARG A 156 -21.77 -5.95 -1.76
C ARG A 156 -21.96 -7.46 -1.73
N GLY A 157 -23.18 -7.92 -2.01
CA GLY A 157 -23.55 -9.32 -2.15
C GLY A 157 -23.93 -10.03 -0.84
N GLY A 158 -23.75 -9.42 0.33
CA GLY A 158 -24.17 -10.00 1.62
C GLY A 158 -23.41 -11.27 2.02
N TYR A 159 -22.15 -11.42 1.58
CA TYR A 159 -21.35 -12.61 1.85
C TYR A 159 -20.69 -12.56 3.23
N PRO A 160 -20.52 -13.70 3.92
CA PRO A 160 -19.81 -13.74 5.19
C PRO A 160 -18.39 -13.20 5.09
N VAL A 161 -18.01 -12.43 6.10
CA VAL A 161 -16.66 -11.85 6.23
C VAL A 161 -16.02 -12.41 7.49
N GLU A 162 -14.78 -12.87 7.38
CA GLU A 162 -13.98 -13.36 8.50
C GLU A 162 -12.77 -12.47 8.75
N GLN A 163 -12.38 -12.36 10.02
CA GLN A 163 -11.13 -11.70 10.38
C GLN A 163 -9.97 -12.67 10.24
N LYS A 164 -8.96 -12.31 9.47
CA LYS A 164 -7.81 -13.17 9.16
C LYS A 164 -6.51 -12.38 9.21
N ILE A 165 -5.47 -12.98 9.79
CA ILE A 165 -4.12 -12.41 9.72
C ILE A 165 -3.55 -12.67 8.33
N MET A 166 -3.17 -11.60 7.64
CA MET A 166 -2.57 -11.68 6.32
C MET A 166 -1.37 -10.74 6.20
N ARG A 167 -0.39 -11.14 5.39
CA ARG A 167 0.71 -10.24 5.04
C ARG A 167 0.20 -9.15 4.11
N GLN A 168 0.41 -7.91 4.55
CA GLN A 168 0.01 -6.71 3.82
C GLN A 168 1.19 -5.74 3.71
N TRP A 169 1.17 -4.90 2.69
CA TRP A 169 2.00 -3.71 2.67
C TRP A 169 1.42 -2.69 3.64
N CYS A 170 2.28 -2.21 4.52
CA CYS A 170 1.94 -1.23 5.55
C CYS A 170 2.79 0.02 5.36
N LEU A 171 2.23 1.17 5.76
CA LEU A 171 2.96 2.43 5.87
C LEU A 171 3.05 2.83 7.34
N ARG A 172 4.23 3.21 7.80
CA ARG A 172 4.51 3.63 9.19
C ARG A 172 4.07 5.06 9.42
N VAL A 173 2.77 5.34 9.21
CA VAL A 173 2.22 6.69 9.32
C VAL A 173 2.24 7.22 10.75
N SER A 174 2.15 6.34 11.75
CA SER A 174 2.22 6.69 13.18
C SER A 174 3.57 7.28 13.60
N ALA A 175 4.65 7.07 12.84
CA ALA A 175 5.93 7.72 13.11
C ALA A 175 5.90 9.24 12.91
N TYR A 176 4.90 9.75 12.21
CA TYR A 176 4.70 11.19 11.95
C TYR A 176 3.65 11.84 12.86
N ALA A 177 3.10 11.09 13.83
CA ALA A 177 2.07 11.57 14.75
C ALA A 177 2.61 12.46 15.88
#